data_02b8bf69cd84e4f5b1c706394e3b8bd8
#
_entry.id   02b8bf69cd84e4f5b1c706394e3b8bd8
#
_cell.length_a   1.000
_cell.length_b   1.000
_cell.length_c   1.000
_cell.angle_alpha   90.00
_cell.angle_beta   90.00
_cell.angle_gamma   90.00
#
_symmetry.space_group_name_H-M   'P 1'
#
loop_
_entity.id
_entity.type
_entity.pdbx_description
1 polymer ?
#
loop_
_entity_poly.entity_id
_entity_poly.type
_entity_poly.pdbx_seq_one_letter_code
_entity_poly.pdbx_strand_id
1 'polypeptide(L)'
;MKKIILSMLTLSTIAFSSCGEKDTETEVTATENIEVAKLSGTYHVAESSVVTWSAQSYKDTVPDHIGTVDISTGSIVVEDDLVVGGDFSFDMTSILESGEPNEYTVMLQNHLMDTSFFFVADFATSSFTITNITDGVLTGSLNVLGISKEVSFPVEMNMSSESIAATANFDLNMLQFNLPYLLEQDTLPEAEKLEATNPTVTFQLDISASKAAH
;
A
#
# COMPACT_ATOMS: atom_id res chain seq x y z
N MET A 1 37.16 4.29 -39.20
CA MET A 1 37.25 3.82 -40.60
C MET A 1 35.86 3.71 -41.16
N LYS A 2 35.54 4.67 -41.87
CA LYS A 2 34.81 4.88 -43.14
C LYS A 2 34.25 3.59 -43.80
N LYS A 3 32.95 3.56 -44.09
CA LYS A 3 32.46 3.30 -45.44
C LYS A 3 31.01 3.77 -45.58
N ILE A 4 30.88 4.86 -46.35
CA ILE A 4 29.67 5.37 -47.01
C ILE A 4 29.49 4.52 -48.26
N ILE A 5 28.27 4.03 -48.50
CA ILE A 5 27.86 3.56 -49.82
C ILE A 5 26.63 4.38 -50.26
N LEU A 6 26.90 5.25 -51.21
CA LEU A 6 25.97 6.01 -52.05
C LEU A 6 25.62 5.15 -53.24
N SER A 7 24.35 4.97 -53.57
CA SER A 7 23.92 4.42 -54.86
C SER A 7 22.69 5.15 -55.37
N MET A 8 22.88 5.77 -56.38
CA MET A 8 22.39 6.49 -57.52
C MET A 8 21.09 5.93 -58.13
N LEU A 9 20.12 6.79 -58.22
CA LEU A 9 19.32 7.35 -59.31
C LEU A 9 19.10 6.44 -60.55
N THR A 10 17.83 6.13 -60.84
CA THR A 10 17.35 6.09 -62.27
C THR A 10 15.93 6.65 -62.34
N LEU A 11 15.87 7.72 -63.10
CA LEU A 11 14.70 8.43 -63.55
C LEU A 11 14.10 7.69 -64.76
N SER A 12 12.80 7.36 -64.73
CA SER A 12 12.11 6.89 -65.93
C SER A 12 10.76 7.62 -66.05
N THR A 13 10.71 8.56 -66.97
CA THR A 13 9.50 9.28 -67.39
C THR A 13 8.69 8.44 -68.39
N ILE A 14 7.42 8.21 -68.07
CA ILE A 14 6.43 7.83 -69.07
C ILE A 14 5.24 8.76 -68.91
N ALA A 15 5.02 9.63 -69.94
CA ALA A 15 3.84 10.42 -70.05
C ALA A 15 2.75 9.62 -70.76
N PHE A 16 1.55 9.56 -70.22
CA PHE A 16 0.32 9.30 -70.94
C PHE A 16 -0.76 10.28 -70.50
N SER A 17 -1.15 11.13 -71.43
CA SER A 17 -2.38 11.94 -71.39
C SER A 17 -3.62 11.07 -71.49
N SER A 18 -4.55 11.23 -70.54
CA SER A 18 -5.96 11.09 -70.89
C SER A 18 -6.83 11.84 -69.90
N CYS A 19 -7.69 12.67 -70.41
CA CYS A 19 -8.76 13.43 -69.79
C CYS A 19 -9.77 12.49 -69.05
N GLY A 20 -10.25 12.92 -67.85
CA GLY A 20 -11.41 12.33 -67.21
C GLY A 20 -11.58 12.96 -65.85
N GLU A 21 -12.35 14.03 -65.77
CA GLU A 21 -12.82 14.62 -64.50
C GLU A 21 -13.61 13.59 -63.70
N LYS A 22 -13.17 13.34 -62.51
CA LYS A 22 -14.04 12.92 -61.43
C LYS A 22 -13.36 13.31 -60.12
N ASP A 23 -13.95 14.29 -59.46
CA ASP A 23 -13.61 14.68 -58.08
C ASP A 23 -13.68 13.45 -57.18
N THR A 24 -12.53 13.00 -56.72
CA THR A 24 -12.46 12.06 -55.60
C THR A 24 -11.99 12.88 -54.40
N GLU A 25 -12.95 13.28 -53.58
CA GLU A 25 -12.68 13.75 -52.24
C GLU A 25 -11.78 12.74 -51.54
N THR A 26 -10.58 13.19 -51.22
CA THR A 26 -9.69 12.46 -50.32
C THR A 26 -10.31 12.58 -48.94
N GLU A 27 -11.00 11.53 -48.52
CA GLU A 27 -11.43 11.36 -47.12
C GLU A 27 -10.18 11.43 -46.24
N VAL A 28 -9.99 12.59 -45.61
CA VAL A 28 -9.02 12.72 -44.51
C VAL A 28 -9.60 11.92 -43.37
N THR A 29 -9.08 10.70 -43.19
CA THR A 29 -9.38 9.88 -42.01
C THR A 29 -8.95 10.70 -40.80
N ALA A 30 -9.91 11.29 -40.12
CA ALA A 30 -9.68 11.89 -38.81
C ALA A 30 -9.12 10.79 -37.91
N THR A 31 -7.88 10.91 -37.50
CA THR A 31 -7.32 10.11 -36.44
C THR A 31 -8.12 10.47 -35.18
N GLU A 32 -9.08 9.62 -34.83
CA GLU A 32 -9.78 9.74 -33.57
C GLU A 32 -8.70 9.74 -32.45
N ASN A 33 -8.55 10.86 -31.82
CA ASN A 33 -7.72 10.99 -30.63
C ASN A 33 -8.47 10.26 -29.53
N ILE A 34 -8.15 8.96 -29.31
CA ILE A 34 -8.73 8.18 -28.22
C ILE A 34 -8.14 8.78 -26.94
N GLU A 35 -8.88 9.66 -26.32
CA GLU A 35 -8.59 10.16 -24.99
C GLU A 35 -8.79 8.98 -24.04
N VAL A 36 -7.70 8.45 -23.51
CA VAL A 36 -7.75 7.37 -22.50
C VAL A 36 -8.41 7.98 -21.26
N ALA A 37 -9.57 7.45 -20.90
CA ALA A 37 -10.30 7.92 -19.72
C ALA A 37 -9.44 7.68 -18.47
N LYS A 38 -9.22 8.74 -17.69
CA LYS A 38 -8.49 8.69 -16.45
C LYS A 38 -9.30 7.98 -15.36
N LEU A 39 -8.59 7.29 -14.48
CA LEU A 39 -9.20 6.62 -13.35
C LEU A 39 -9.64 7.64 -12.31
N SER A 40 -10.88 7.54 -11.85
CA SER A 40 -11.39 8.35 -10.74
C SER A 40 -12.49 7.58 -10.02
N GLY A 41 -12.55 7.70 -8.71
CA GLY A 41 -13.57 7.10 -7.86
C GLY A 41 -13.08 6.68 -6.49
N THR A 42 -14.00 6.14 -5.70
CA THR A 42 -13.69 5.55 -4.40
C THR A 42 -13.70 4.04 -4.51
N TYR A 43 -12.65 3.41 -4.01
CA TYR A 43 -12.47 1.97 -3.96
C TYR A 43 -12.55 1.52 -2.52
N HIS A 44 -13.38 0.53 -2.23
CA HIS A 44 -13.59 -0.02 -0.89
C HIS A 44 -12.74 -1.26 -0.70
N VAL A 45 -12.05 -1.32 0.44
CA VAL A 45 -11.16 -2.42 0.80
C VAL A 45 -11.97 -3.70 1.00
N ALA A 46 -11.48 -4.79 0.43
CA ALA A 46 -12.10 -6.11 0.54
C ALA A 46 -11.76 -6.77 1.88
N GLU A 47 -12.65 -7.61 2.39
CA GLU A 47 -12.44 -8.43 3.61
C GLU A 47 -11.24 -9.40 3.49
N SER A 48 -10.80 -9.69 2.27
CA SER A 48 -9.60 -10.52 2.02
C SER A 48 -8.29 -9.79 2.23
N SER A 49 -8.33 -8.48 2.48
CA SER A 49 -7.13 -7.67 2.73
C SER A 49 -6.55 -7.98 4.11
N VAL A 50 -5.22 -8.08 4.19
CA VAL A 50 -4.53 -8.52 5.39
C VAL A 50 -3.46 -7.50 5.80
N VAL A 51 -3.39 -7.24 7.10
CA VAL A 51 -2.26 -6.58 7.76
C VAL A 51 -1.56 -7.62 8.63
N THR A 52 -0.34 -7.96 8.25
CA THR A 52 0.52 -8.84 9.03
C THR A 52 1.54 -8.00 9.78
N TRP A 53 1.79 -8.33 11.02
CA TRP A 53 2.83 -7.72 11.85
C TRP A 53 3.85 -8.76 12.30
N SER A 54 5.11 -8.35 12.45
CA SER A 54 6.19 -9.17 12.98
C SER A 54 6.99 -8.37 14.00
N ALA A 55 7.11 -8.90 15.20
CA ALA A 55 7.87 -8.32 16.29
C ALA A 55 9.01 -9.25 16.70
N GLN A 56 10.23 -8.73 16.69
CA GLN A 56 11.44 -9.48 17.03
C GLN A 56 11.79 -9.32 18.52
N SER A 57 12.32 -10.37 19.12
CA SER A 57 13.01 -10.26 20.41
C SER A 57 14.44 -9.73 20.19
N TYR A 58 15.00 -9.04 21.18
CA TYR A 58 16.43 -8.73 21.18
C TYR A 58 17.32 -9.97 21.28
N LYS A 59 16.75 -11.12 21.66
CA LYS A 59 17.46 -12.37 21.84
C LYS A 59 17.20 -13.31 20.66
N ASP A 60 18.22 -13.57 19.86
CA ASP A 60 18.15 -14.45 18.67
C ASP A 60 17.63 -15.88 18.95
N THR A 61 17.59 -16.30 20.21
CA THR A 61 17.08 -17.63 20.61
C THR A 61 15.59 -17.66 20.91
N VAL A 62 14.93 -16.50 20.94
CA VAL A 62 13.48 -16.36 21.10
C VAL A 62 12.87 -16.22 19.73
N PRO A 63 11.89 -17.03 19.33
CA PRO A 63 11.22 -16.88 18.04
C PRO A 63 10.56 -15.52 17.91
N ASP A 64 10.53 -15.01 16.66
CA ASP A 64 9.76 -13.81 16.34
C ASP A 64 8.27 -14.08 16.55
N HIS A 65 7.57 -13.06 17.03
CA HIS A 65 6.12 -13.06 17.05
C HIS A 65 5.60 -12.56 15.71
N ILE A 66 4.74 -13.33 15.06
CA ILE A 66 4.10 -12.96 13.79
C ILE A 66 2.60 -13.08 13.96
N GLY A 67 1.86 -12.08 13.55
CA GLY A 67 0.42 -12.07 13.71
C GLY A 67 -0.30 -11.21 12.69
N THR A 68 -1.61 -11.08 12.87
CA THR A 68 -2.48 -10.29 12.00
C THR A 68 -3.35 -9.34 12.80
N VAL A 69 -3.86 -8.33 12.12
CA VAL A 69 -4.95 -7.47 12.57
C VAL A 69 -5.89 -7.21 11.39
N ASP A 70 -7.20 -7.25 11.64
CA ASP A 70 -8.21 -7.10 10.61
C ASP A 70 -8.46 -5.64 10.27
N ILE A 71 -8.74 -5.38 8.99
CA ILE A 71 -9.24 -4.10 8.50
C ILE A 71 -10.76 -4.14 8.61
N SER A 72 -11.33 -3.39 9.55
CA SER A 72 -12.78 -3.31 9.72
C SER A 72 -13.48 -2.52 8.62
N THR A 73 -12.84 -1.44 8.16
CA THR A 73 -13.26 -0.65 7.00
C THR A 73 -12.06 -0.01 6.32
N GLY A 74 -12.16 0.21 5.01
CA GLY A 74 -11.11 0.94 4.29
C GLY A 74 -11.63 1.48 2.97
N SER A 75 -11.09 2.63 2.58
CA SER A 75 -11.34 3.24 1.28
C SER A 75 -10.09 3.91 0.71
N ILE A 76 -9.98 3.92 -0.61
CA ILE A 76 -8.94 4.63 -1.36
C ILE A 76 -9.65 5.52 -2.37
N VAL A 77 -9.30 6.81 -2.39
CA VAL A 77 -9.88 7.81 -3.30
C VAL A 77 -8.88 8.13 -4.39
N VAL A 78 -9.31 7.97 -5.64
CA VAL A 78 -8.51 8.24 -6.84
C VAL A 78 -9.16 9.37 -7.64
N GLU A 79 -8.38 10.34 -8.10
CA GLU A 79 -8.77 11.40 -9.02
C GLU A 79 -7.70 11.53 -10.11
N ASP A 80 -8.09 11.47 -11.36
CA ASP A 80 -7.21 11.65 -12.52
C ASP A 80 -5.95 10.74 -12.50
N ASP A 81 -6.12 9.44 -12.19
CA ASP A 81 -5.06 8.43 -12.01
C ASP A 81 -4.18 8.61 -10.76
N LEU A 82 -4.50 9.55 -9.88
CA LEU A 82 -3.74 9.81 -8.65
C LEU A 82 -4.55 9.41 -7.43
N VAL A 83 -3.92 8.76 -6.48
CA VAL A 83 -4.52 8.58 -5.14
C VAL A 83 -4.43 9.91 -4.40
N VAL A 84 -5.59 10.47 -4.07
CA VAL A 84 -5.72 11.77 -3.40
C VAL A 84 -6.08 11.65 -1.93
N GLY A 85 -6.43 10.45 -1.47
CA GLY A 85 -6.77 10.18 -0.07
C GLY A 85 -7.23 8.76 0.17
N GLY A 86 -7.61 8.47 1.40
CA GLY A 86 -8.13 7.18 1.83
C GLY A 86 -8.11 7.06 3.34
N ASP A 87 -9.02 6.27 3.86
CA ASP A 87 -9.15 6.03 5.29
C ASP A 87 -9.26 4.53 5.56
N PHE A 88 -8.61 4.09 6.63
CA PHE A 88 -8.61 2.70 7.07
C PHE A 88 -8.87 2.66 8.58
N SER A 89 -9.68 1.69 9.00
CA SER A 89 -9.90 1.38 10.42
C SER A 89 -9.52 -0.07 10.68
N PHE A 90 -8.76 -0.29 11.74
CA PHE A 90 -8.28 -1.60 12.16
C PHE A 90 -9.02 -2.02 13.43
N ASP A 91 -9.54 -3.25 13.43
CA ASP A 91 -10.18 -3.84 14.61
C ASP A 91 -9.09 -4.38 15.56
N MET A 92 -8.77 -3.64 16.59
CA MET A 92 -7.75 -4.04 17.56
C MET A 92 -8.18 -5.25 18.42
N THR A 93 -9.47 -5.61 18.41
CA THR A 93 -9.96 -6.84 19.08
C THR A 93 -9.59 -8.09 18.29
N SER A 94 -9.25 -7.96 17.02
CA SER A 94 -8.82 -9.04 16.13
C SER A 94 -7.33 -9.35 16.20
N ILE A 95 -6.54 -8.53 16.90
CA ILE A 95 -5.09 -8.73 16.96
C ILE A 95 -4.76 -10.09 17.55
N LEU A 96 -4.04 -10.90 16.80
CA LEU A 96 -3.67 -12.24 17.26
C LEU A 96 -2.32 -12.68 16.65
N GLU A 97 -1.66 -13.61 17.34
CA GLU A 97 -0.50 -14.29 16.81
C GLU A 97 -0.92 -15.41 15.86
N SER A 98 -0.16 -15.57 14.76
CA SER A 98 -0.41 -16.59 13.75
C SER A 98 -0.04 -17.99 14.26
N GLY A 99 -0.76 -19.00 13.75
CA GLY A 99 -0.51 -20.41 14.08
C GLY A 99 -1.64 -21.04 14.88
N GLU A 100 -1.41 -22.27 15.33
CA GLU A 100 -2.40 -23.00 16.13
C GLU A 100 -2.51 -22.41 17.54
N PRO A 101 -3.72 -22.13 18.02
CA PRO A 101 -3.92 -21.60 19.38
C PRO A 101 -3.33 -22.52 20.44
N ASN A 102 -2.54 -21.96 21.34
CA ASN A 102 -1.96 -22.63 22.47
C ASN A 102 -1.90 -21.65 23.67
N GLU A 103 -1.44 -22.12 24.82
CA GLU A 103 -1.40 -21.28 26.03
C GLU A 103 -0.57 -20.00 25.84
N TYR A 104 0.50 -20.04 25.06
CA TYR A 104 1.37 -18.89 24.80
C TYR A 104 0.72 -17.88 23.87
N THR A 105 0.10 -18.34 22.77
CA THR A 105 -0.58 -17.44 21.83
C THR A 105 -1.77 -16.74 22.50
N VAL A 106 -2.53 -17.46 23.34
CA VAL A 106 -3.64 -16.87 24.12
C VAL A 106 -3.11 -15.87 25.16
N MET A 107 -2.02 -16.19 25.84
CA MET A 107 -1.39 -15.27 26.81
C MET A 107 -0.88 -14.01 26.10
N LEU A 108 -0.19 -14.16 24.98
CA LEU A 108 0.30 -13.02 24.18
C LEU A 108 -0.86 -12.15 23.70
N GLN A 109 -1.93 -12.76 23.16
CA GLN A 109 -3.10 -12.01 22.71
C GLN A 109 -3.71 -11.19 23.85
N ASN A 110 -3.91 -11.80 25.01
CA ASN A 110 -4.44 -11.09 26.18
C ASN A 110 -3.51 -9.93 26.59
N HIS A 111 -2.20 -10.12 26.52
CA HIS A 111 -1.21 -9.09 26.84
C HIS A 111 -1.22 -7.95 25.83
N LEU A 112 -1.32 -8.26 24.54
CA LEU A 112 -1.46 -7.23 23.48
C LEU A 112 -2.74 -6.40 23.66
N MET A 113 -3.82 -7.01 24.19
CA MET A 113 -5.11 -6.35 24.37
C MET A 113 -5.25 -5.58 25.68
N ASP A 114 -4.37 -5.81 26.67
CA ASP A 114 -4.46 -5.20 27.97
C ASP A 114 -3.90 -3.75 28.03
N THR A 115 -3.93 -3.16 29.23
CA THR A 115 -3.49 -1.77 29.47
C THR A 115 -2.01 -1.54 29.29
N SER A 116 -1.20 -2.60 29.22
CA SER A 116 0.26 -2.50 29.02
C SER A 116 0.63 -2.35 27.53
N PHE A 117 -0.27 -2.73 26.63
CA PHE A 117 -0.08 -2.59 25.18
C PHE A 117 -1.16 -1.70 24.57
N PHE A 118 -2.13 -2.28 23.83
CA PHE A 118 -3.09 -1.52 23.01
C PHE A 118 -4.34 -1.09 23.77
N PHE A 119 -4.52 -1.51 25.02
CA PHE A 119 -5.67 -1.17 25.88
C PHE A 119 -7.00 -1.21 25.09
N VAL A 120 -7.28 -2.36 24.50
CA VAL A 120 -8.36 -2.55 23.53
C VAL A 120 -9.75 -2.26 24.11
N ALA A 121 -9.91 -2.38 25.44
CA ALA A 121 -11.16 -2.03 26.13
C ALA A 121 -11.60 -0.56 25.91
N ASP A 122 -10.62 0.36 25.82
CA ASP A 122 -10.88 1.79 25.59
C ASP A 122 -10.51 2.22 24.15
N PHE A 123 -9.60 1.49 23.50
CA PHE A 123 -9.09 1.78 22.15
C PHE A 123 -9.28 0.58 21.22
N ALA A 124 -10.53 0.16 21.02
CA ALA A 124 -10.87 -0.98 20.18
C ALA A 124 -10.53 -0.79 18.68
N THR A 125 -10.20 0.45 18.28
CA THR A 125 -9.92 0.81 16.88
C THR A 125 -8.65 1.64 16.78
N SER A 126 -7.78 1.26 15.86
CA SER A 126 -6.72 2.11 15.31
C SER A 126 -7.12 2.59 13.93
N SER A 127 -6.55 3.68 13.42
CA SER A 127 -6.91 4.21 12.11
C SER A 127 -5.72 4.76 11.35
N PHE A 128 -5.82 4.75 10.03
CA PHE A 128 -4.83 5.35 9.15
C PHE A 128 -5.53 6.16 8.06
N THR A 129 -5.10 7.42 7.90
CA THR A 129 -5.60 8.32 6.86
C THR A 129 -4.46 8.66 5.89
N ILE A 130 -4.64 8.36 4.61
CA ILE A 130 -3.69 8.72 3.55
C ILE A 130 -3.72 10.23 3.37
N THR A 131 -2.56 10.88 3.41
CA THR A 131 -2.42 12.31 3.16
C THR A 131 -1.72 12.61 1.84
N ASN A 132 -0.84 11.72 1.38
CA ASN A 132 -0.11 11.90 0.13
C ASN A 132 0.47 10.57 -0.39
N ILE A 133 0.62 10.46 -1.72
CA ILE A 133 1.48 9.47 -2.37
C ILE A 133 2.35 10.18 -3.39
N THR A 134 3.68 10.05 -3.25
CA THR A 134 4.64 10.65 -4.17
C THR A 134 5.78 9.66 -4.40
N ASP A 135 6.11 9.42 -5.67
CA ASP A 135 7.23 8.55 -6.09
C ASP A 135 7.19 7.14 -5.45
N GLY A 136 5.97 6.57 -5.31
CA GLY A 136 5.78 5.26 -4.69
C GLY A 136 5.96 5.23 -3.17
N VAL A 137 6.01 6.41 -2.52
CA VAL A 137 6.01 6.55 -1.06
C VAL A 137 4.65 7.08 -0.62
N LEU A 138 3.98 6.30 0.20
CA LEU A 138 2.73 6.67 0.84
C LEU A 138 3.04 7.36 2.16
N THR A 139 2.42 8.51 2.40
CA THR A 139 2.45 9.25 3.66
C THR A 139 1.05 9.35 4.22
N GLY A 140 0.90 9.17 5.51
CA GLY A 140 -0.40 9.26 6.18
C GLY A 140 -0.29 9.46 7.68
N SER A 141 -1.43 9.69 8.30
CA SER A 141 -1.58 9.81 9.75
C SER A 141 -2.07 8.50 10.33
N LEU A 142 -1.23 7.83 11.12
CA LEU A 142 -1.57 6.62 11.87
C LEU A 142 -1.96 7.01 13.30
N ASN A 143 -3.15 6.60 13.74
CA ASN A 143 -3.63 6.77 15.11
C ASN A 143 -3.60 5.42 15.84
N VAL A 144 -2.87 5.36 16.96
CA VAL A 144 -2.83 4.22 17.88
C VAL A 144 -2.95 4.77 19.29
N LEU A 145 -3.80 4.18 20.13
CA LEU A 145 -4.06 4.65 21.51
C LEU A 145 -4.47 6.12 21.59
N GLY A 146 -5.16 6.65 20.57
CA GLY A 146 -5.52 8.07 20.48
C GLY A 146 -4.36 8.99 20.12
N ILE A 147 -3.15 8.47 19.88
CA ILE A 147 -1.96 9.24 19.49
C ILE A 147 -1.81 9.14 17.97
N SER A 148 -1.86 10.29 17.30
CA SER A 148 -1.64 10.37 15.86
C SER A 148 -0.19 10.71 15.54
N LYS A 149 0.41 9.96 14.61
CA LYS A 149 1.75 10.20 14.07
C LYS A 149 1.73 10.15 12.55
N GLU A 150 2.49 11.03 11.92
CA GLU A 150 2.77 10.91 10.51
C GLU A 150 3.75 9.74 10.28
N VAL A 151 3.40 8.87 9.36
CA VAL A 151 4.23 7.74 8.93
C VAL A 151 4.33 7.73 7.41
N SER A 152 5.49 7.29 6.89
CA SER A 152 5.74 7.19 5.46
C SER A 152 6.42 5.86 5.16
N PHE A 153 5.96 5.18 4.11
CA PHE A 153 6.53 3.90 3.70
C PHE A 153 6.37 3.68 2.19
N PRO A 154 7.24 2.88 1.57
CA PRO A 154 7.11 2.51 0.17
C PRO A 154 5.87 1.64 -0.05
N VAL A 155 5.15 1.87 -1.15
CA VAL A 155 3.99 1.09 -1.56
C VAL A 155 4.10 0.76 -3.04
N GLU A 156 3.83 -0.50 -3.39
CA GLU A 156 3.59 -0.92 -4.75
C GLU A 156 2.09 -1.00 -4.99
N MET A 157 1.62 -0.36 -6.08
CA MET A 157 0.19 -0.25 -6.35
C MET A 157 -0.11 -0.51 -7.82
N ASN A 158 -1.12 -1.32 -8.07
CA ASN A 158 -1.71 -1.55 -9.38
C ASN A 158 -3.16 -1.10 -9.36
N MET A 159 -3.51 -0.17 -10.23
CA MET A 159 -4.85 0.42 -10.32
C MET A 159 -5.50 0.10 -11.66
N SER A 160 -6.79 -0.17 -11.63
CA SER A 160 -7.66 -0.31 -12.79
C SER A 160 -8.97 0.46 -12.57
N SER A 161 -9.85 0.48 -13.58
CA SER A 161 -11.18 1.11 -13.46
C SER A 161 -12.05 0.47 -12.36
N GLU A 162 -11.82 -0.81 -12.04
CA GLU A 162 -12.67 -1.61 -11.15
C GLU A 162 -11.99 -1.97 -9.82
N SER A 163 -10.66 -1.98 -9.77
CA SER A 163 -9.94 -2.49 -8.61
C SER A 163 -8.58 -1.83 -8.39
N ILE A 164 -8.14 -1.87 -7.14
CA ILE A 164 -6.78 -1.51 -6.70
C ILE A 164 -6.22 -2.70 -5.95
N ALA A 165 -4.97 -3.08 -6.27
CA ALA A 165 -4.16 -3.97 -5.46
C ALA A 165 -2.93 -3.20 -4.99
N ALA A 166 -2.65 -3.24 -3.69
CA ALA A 166 -1.51 -2.54 -3.10
C ALA A 166 -0.78 -3.43 -2.10
N THR A 167 0.55 -3.42 -2.14
CA THR A 167 1.41 -4.13 -1.20
C THR A 167 2.45 -3.20 -0.60
N ALA A 168 2.78 -3.42 0.66
CA ALA A 168 3.86 -2.69 1.34
C ALA A 168 4.57 -3.60 2.34
N ASN A 169 5.84 -3.32 2.59
CA ASN A 169 6.62 -3.94 3.66
C ASN A 169 7.52 -2.85 4.25
N PHE A 170 7.36 -2.59 5.55
CA PHE A 170 8.07 -1.49 6.22
C PHE A 170 8.18 -1.72 7.73
N ASP A 171 9.16 -1.06 8.32
CA ASP A 171 9.40 -1.06 9.76
C ASP A 171 8.83 0.20 10.41
N LEU A 172 8.24 0.04 11.58
CA LEU A 172 7.68 1.13 12.36
C LEU A 172 8.12 1.03 13.82
N ASN A 173 8.70 2.09 14.35
CA ASN A 173 9.04 2.16 15.77
C ASN A 173 7.79 2.51 16.59
N MET A 174 7.29 1.54 17.36
CA MET A 174 6.07 1.64 18.14
C MET A 174 6.22 2.48 19.42
N LEU A 175 7.42 2.83 19.85
CA LEU A 175 7.64 3.75 20.98
C LEU A 175 6.98 5.12 20.77
N GLN A 176 6.83 5.55 19.51
CA GLN A 176 6.19 6.83 19.19
C GLN A 176 4.72 6.91 19.58
N PHE A 177 4.06 5.76 19.85
CA PHE A 177 2.66 5.68 20.29
C PHE A 177 2.52 5.48 21.81
N ASN A 178 3.62 5.57 22.56
CA ASN A 178 3.64 5.49 24.01
C ASN A 178 3.02 4.21 24.59
N LEU A 179 3.21 3.05 23.93
CA LEU A 179 2.80 1.78 24.48
C LEU A 179 3.52 1.53 25.82
N PRO A 180 2.80 1.38 26.94
CA PRO A 180 3.42 1.38 28.27
C PRO A 180 4.49 0.29 28.45
N TYR A 181 4.24 -0.94 27.99
CA TYR A 181 5.21 -2.03 28.05
C TYR A 181 6.50 -1.70 27.31
N LEU A 182 6.42 -1.20 26.08
CA LEU A 182 7.61 -0.86 25.29
C LEU A 182 8.40 0.29 25.92
N LEU A 183 7.73 1.29 26.49
CA LEU A 183 8.37 2.39 27.19
C LEU A 183 9.11 1.90 28.43
N GLU A 184 8.52 0.98 29.21
CA GLU A 184 9.17 0.37 30.36
C GLU A 184 10.42 -0.41 29.93
N GLN A 185 10.29 -1.28 28.92
CA GLN A 185 11.40 -2.05 28.37
C GLN A 185 12.53 -1.17 27.84
N ASP A 186 12.22 -0.03 27.22
CA ASP A 186 13.24 0.89 26.69
C ASP A 186 14.12 1.52 27.77
N THR A 187 13.61 1.62 28.99
CA THR A 187 14.37 2.14 30.15
C THR A 187 15.29 1.13 30.82
N LEU A 188 15.19 -0.16 30.47
CA LEU A 188 15.99 -1.21 31.08
C LEU A 188 17.48 -1.10 30.68
N PRO A 189 18.41 -1.52 31.57
CA PRO A 189 19.82 -1.70 31.21
C PRO A 189 19.95 -2.71 30.04
N GLU A 190 20.91 -2.52 29.15
CA GLU A 190 21.15 -3.39 27.99
C GLU A 190 21.21 -4.89 28.33
N ALA A 191 21.77 -5.23 29.49
CA ALA A 191 21.86 -6.63 29.95
C ALA A 191 20.48 -7.26 30.28
N GLU A 192 19.48 -6.43 30.60
CA GLU A 192 18.13 -6.85 30.95
C GLU A 192 17.21 -6.80 29.75
N LYS A 193 17.52 -6.01 28.71
CA LYS A 193 16.77 -5.95 27.44
C LYS A 193 16.79 -7.25 26.64
N LEU A 194 17.67 -8.20 26.97
CA LEU A 194 17.79 -9.47 26.25
C LEU A 194 16.49 -10.31 26.23
N GLU A 195 15.59 -10.07 27.18
CA GLU A 195 14.28 -10.73 27.23
C GLU A 195 13.16 -9.82 26.69
N ALA A 196 13.49 -8.60 26.28
CA ALA A 196 12.53 -7.60 25.82
C ALA A 196 12.20 -7.75 24.34
N THR A 197 11.03 -7.28 23.95
CA THR A 197 10.62 -7.15 22.55
C THR A 197 11.25 -5.90 21.93
N ASN A 198 11.79 -6.02 20.72
CA ASN A 198 12.26 -4.86 19.95
C ASN A 198 11.05 -3.94 19.66
N PRO A 199 11.14 -2.65 19.96
CA PRO A 199 10.03 -1.72 19.70
C PRO A 199 9.78 -1.46 18.22
N THR A 200 10.69 -1.87 17.33
CA THR A 200 10.50 -1.80 15.88
C THR A 200 9.74 -3.04 15.43
N VAL A 201 8.58 -2.82 14.84
CA VAL A 201 7.69 -3.85 14.30
C VAL A 201 7.68 -3.74 12.79
N THR A 202 7.88 -4.86 12.09
CA THR A 202 7.73 -4.94 10.65
C THR A 202 6.26 -5.18 10.30
N PHE A 203 5.72 -4.37 9.39
CA PHE A 203 4.37 -4.52 8.85
C PHE A 203 4.42 -4.94 7.39
N GLN A 204 3.61 -5.92 7.04
CA GLN A 204 3.35 -6.33 5.66
C GLN A 204 1.87 -6.14 5.35
N LEU A 205 1.60 -5.37 4.30
CA LEU A 205 0.25 -5.09 3.82
C LEU A 205 -0.02 -5.83 2.51
N ASP A 206 -1.19 -6.44 2.40
CA ASP A 206 -1.74 -6.99 1.16
C ASP A 206 -3.19 -6.50 1.06
N ILE A 207 -3.39 -5.47 0.26
CA ILE A 207 -4.64 -4.72 0.17
C ILE A 207 -5.26 -4.94 -1.20
N SER A 208 -6.49 -5.40 -1.20
CA SER A 208 -7.36 -5.46 -2.36
C SER A 208 -8.55 -4.53 -2.14
N ALA A 209 -8.83 -3.67 -3.10
CA ALA A 209 -9.99 -2.78 -3.04
C ALA A 209 -10.75 -2.79 -4.37
N SER A 210 -12.05 -2.61 -4.33
CA SER A 210 -12.91 -2.58 -5.50
C SER A 210 -13.81 -1.36 -5.49
N LYS A 211 -14.13 -0.87 -6.69
CA LYS A 211 -15.09 0.20 -6.86
C LYS A 211 -16.49 -0.33 -6.54
N ALA A 212 -17.29 0.47 -5.82
CA ALA A 212 -18.69 0.08 -5.56
C ALA A 212 -19.43 -0.14 -6.89
N ALA A 213 -20.16 -1.25 -7.00
CA ALA A 213 -21.05 -1.47 -8.13
C ALA A 213 -22.15 -0.40 -8.09
N HIS A 214 -22.36 0.27 -9.22
CA HIS A 214 -23.45 1.25 -9.41
C HIS A 214 -24.77 0.56 -9.70
#